data_5de87a25fad2b155f83661e0c90d7ac5
#
_entry.id   5de87a25fad2b155f83661e0c90d7ac5
#
_cell.length_a   1.000
_cell.length_b   1.000
_cell.length_c   1.000
_cell.angle_alpha   90.00
_cell.angle_beta   90.00
_cell.angle_gamma   90.00
#
_symmetry.space_group_name_H-M   'P 1'
#
loop_
_entity.id
_entity.type
_entity.pdbx_description
1 polymer ?
#
loop_
_entity_poly.entity_id
_entity_poly.type
_entity_poly.pdbx_seq_one_letter_code
_entity_poly.pdbx_strand_id
1 'polypeptide(L)'
;MNARYIAQGPLGRWAIFLWVFFLLPGNLFSSDKKDFRDRSQEVYVEELIVQARARQLWKERQWLNLVHYRKKFWGGYQSQADGLDFFLAGKKGQKDPQAELEATLLGFFSKAPVSGRGQHLQCQFPARLLWLKDKLQWIPSRLPTVRCQGYDRFRKTVQARSATLVFSSYYLNNPASAFGHTLLRLNKSGSFSTTQRYELLDHGVNYSAEATTKNPVSYAVKGISGFFKGSFTSVPYYYKVREYNDYEARDLWEYDLNLTSKEIEMLVAHIWELGSTYFDYYYLSENCSYHMLSILDAAAPQYFLVDRLRFYVIPADTIKVVSNSPGLISEVHYRPAIRSQFQFRIKKFSSRDRSLVHGIVTHRDLS
;
A
#
# COMPACT_ATOMS: atom_id res chain seq x y z
N MET A 1 48.75 43.26 -39.59
CA MET A 1 49.74 43.08 -40.66
C MET A 1 49.15 42.19 -41.71
N ASN A 2 48.62 42.76 -42.74
CA ASN A 2 49.05 42.75 -44.15
C ASN A 2 48.93 41.35 -44.76
N ALA A 3 48.20 41.13 -45.74
CA ALA A 3 47.72 41.75 -46.98
C ALA A 3 47.76 40.66 -48.07
N ARG A 4 46.63 40.49 -48.78
CA ARG A 4 46.50 40.73 -50.25
C ARG A 4 47.38 39.83 -51.11
N TYR A 5 46.93 39.19 -52.21
CA TYR A 5 46.31 39.62 -53.46
C TYR A 5 46.01 38.38 -54.34
N ILE A 6 44.84 38.27 -54.92
CA ILE A 6 44.42 38.40 -56.32
C ILE A 6 45.13 37.48 -57.34
N ALA A 7 44.36 36.71 -58.10
CA ALA A 7 44.26 36.75 -59.56
C ALA A 7 43.23 35.76 -60.13
N GLN A 8 42.44 36.27 -60.90
CA GLN A 8 41.46 36.11 -61.91
C GLN A 8 41.72 35.05 -62.99
N GLY A 9 40.73 34.26 -63.34
CA GLY A 9 40.01 34.00 -64.55
C GLY A 9 40.69 33.13 -65.65
N PRO A 10 39.94 32.73 -66.71
CA PRO A 10 38.55 32.41 -66.88
C PRO A 10 38.32 31.15 -67.73
N LEU A 11 37.00 30.83 -67.95
CA LEU A 11 36.43 30.05 -69.08
C LEU A 11 36.44 28.48 -68.96
N GLY A 12 35.21 27.94 -68.92
CA GLY A 12 34.90 26.56 -69.25
C GLY A 12 33.43 26.19 -68.92
N ARG A 13 32.50 26.76 -69.73
CA ARG A 13 31.05 26.30 -69.78
C ARG A 13 30.97 24.82 -70.14
N TRP A 14 29.82 24.19 -69.73
CA TRP A 14 29.30 22.87 -70.07
C TRP A 14 29.67 21.74 -69.11
N ALA A 15 28.75 21.54 -68.11
CA ALA A 15 28.18 20.25 -67.62
C ALA A 15 27.14 20.55 -66.58
N ILE A 16 26.00 21.11 -66.96
CA ILE A 16 24.75 21.02 -66.18
C ILE A 16 23.97 19.89 -66.85
N PHE A 17 23.75 18.86 -66.16
CA PHE A 17 22.61 17.91 -66.22
C PHE A 17 23.06 16.57 -65.64
N LEU A 18 22.30 16.09 -64.63
CA LEU A 18 22.30 14.78 -64.00
C LEU A 18 22.96 14.71 -62.63
N TRP A 19 22.32 15.39 -61.64
CA TRP A 19 22.29 14.92 -60.23
C TRP A 19 21.17 15.61 -59.45
N VAL A 20 19.90 15.39 -59.87
CA VAL A 20 18.72 15.75 -59.07
C VAL A 20 17.76 14.57 -59.13
N PHE A 21 18.14 13.48 -58.51
CA PHE A 21 17.21 12.41 -58.17
C PHE A 21 17.91 11.46 -57.17
N PHE A 22 18.02 11.85 -55.92
CA PHE A 22 18.13 10.92 -54.77
C PHE A 22 18.37 11.74 -53.49
N LEU A 23 17.37 12.53 -53.08
CA LEU A 23 17.18 12.98 -51.70
C LEU A 23 15.68 13.18 -51.51
N LEU A 24 14.93 12.10 -51.47
CA LEU A 24 13.65 12.10 -50.81
C LEU A 24 13.93 11.68 -49.36
N PRO A 25 13.56 12.49 -48.36
CA PRO A 25 13.79 12.15 -46.96
C PRO A 25 12.87 10.98 -46.58
N GLY A 26 13.48 9.85 -46.21
CA GLY A 26 12.81 8.67 -45.65
C GLY A 26 12.15 8.92 -44.29
N ASN A 27 11.83 10.19 -43.94
CA ASN A 27 11.25 10.54 -42.63
C ASN A 27 9.74 10.83 -42.66
N LEU A 28 9.09 10.90 -43.83
CA LEU A 28 7.65 11.19 -43.91
C LEU A 28 6.78 9.98 -43.47
N PHE A 29 7.25 8.74 -43.69
CA PHE A 29 6.50 7.54 -43.30
C PHE A 29 6.57 7.16 -41.83
N SER A 30 7.53 7.70 -41.06
CA SER A 30 7.70 7.42 -39.64
C SER A 30 6.77 8.26 -38.76
N SER A 31 6.50 9.51 -39.17
CA SER A 31 5.63 10.44 -38.45
C SER A 31 4.16 9.99 -38.51
N ASP A 32 3.66 9.63 -39.69
CA ASP A 32 2.26 9.22 -39.87
C ASP A 32 1.91 7.94 -39.14
N LYS A 33 2.82 6.96 -39.10
CA LYS A 33 2.59 5.70 -38.36
C LYS A 33 2.54 5.90 -36.85
N LYS A 34 3.31 6.83 -36.32
CA LYS A 34 3.33 7.17 -34.90
C LYS A 34 2.05 7.89 -34.51
N ASP A 35 1.65 8.87 -35.28
CA ASP A 35 0.41 9.66 -35.08
C ASP A 35 -0.84 8.76 -35.20
N PHE A 36 -0.90 7.87 -36.19
CA PHE A 36 -1.98 6.90 -36.36
C PHE A 36 -2.07 5.91 -35.18
N ARG A 37 -0.94 5.41 -34.67
CA ARG A 37 -0.93 4.53 -33.49
C ARG A 37 -1.37 5.26 -32.23
N ASP A 38 -0.98 6.51 -32.05
CA ASP A 38 -1.36 7.30 -30.89
C ASP A 38 -2.84 7.62 -30.90
N ARG A 39 -3.44 8.00 -32.04
CA ARG A 39 -4.90 8.15 -32.19
C ARG A 39 -5.66 6.84 -31.93
N SER A 40 -5.17 5.72 -32.45
CA SER A 40 -5.81 4.42 -32.20
C SER A 40 -5.75 4.01 -30.74
N GLN A 41 -4.75 4.45 -30.02
CA GLN A 41 -4.61 4.23 -28.57
C GLN A 41 -5.57 5.11 -27.77
N GLU A 42 -5.68 6.38 -28.12
CA GLU A 42 -6.62 7.32 -27.51
C GLU A 42 -8.08 6.86 -27.67
N VAL A 43 -8.47 6.45 -28.88
CA VAL A 43 -9.81 5.89 -29.15
C VAL A 43 -10.06 4.67 -28.27
N TYR A 44 -9.09 3.77 -28.17
CA TYR A 44 -9.23 2.57 -27.35
C TYR A 44 -9.41 2.88 -25.86
N VAL A 45 -8.65 3.83 -25.32
CA VAL A 45 -8.80 4.24 -23.93
C VAL A 45 -10.16 4.88 -23.67
N GLU A 46 -10.66 5.70 -24.63
CA GLU A 46 -11.99 6.30 -24.53
C GLU A 46 -13.09 5.22 -24.54
N GLU A 47 -12.95 4.18 -25.37
CA GLU A 47 -13.86 3.02 -25.33
C GLU A 47 -13.88 2.35 -23.95
N LEU A 48 -12.71 2.16 -23.32
CA LEU A 48 -12.64 1.61 -21.96
C LEU A 48 -13.30 2.54 -20.93
N ILE A 49 -13.14 3.84 -21.06
CA ILE A 49 -13.80 4.83 -20.20
C ILE A 49 -15.32 4.78 -20.37
N VAL A 50 -15.80 4.71 -21.61
CA VAL A 50 -17.24 4.55 -21.91
C VAL A 50 -17.80 3.26 -21.30
N GLN A 51 -17.08 2.13 -21.42
CA GLN A 51 -17.45 0.88 -20.77
C GLN A 51 -17.49 1.00 -19.24
N ALA A 52 -16.47 1.63 -18.64
CA ALA A 52 -16.41 1.85 -17.21
C ALA A 52 -17.56 2.73 -16.69
N ARG A 53 -17.94 3.76 -17.46
CA ARG A 53 -19.11 4.62 -17.18
C ARG A 53 -20.42 3.85 -17.28
N ALA A 54 -20.62 3.12 -18.36
CA ALA A 54 -21.84 2.33 -18.59
C ALA A 54 -22.07 1.29 -17.49
N ARG A 55 -20.99 0.66 -17.00
CA ARG A 55 -21.03 -0.31 -15.91
C ARG A 55 -20.96 0.32 -14.53
N GLN A 56 -20.82 1.64 -14.43
CA GLN A 56 -20.67 2.40 -13.17
C GLN A 56 -19.56 1.82 -12.25
N LEU A 57 -18.44 1.39 -12.82
CA LEU A 57 -17.36 0.73 -12.09
C LEU A 57 -16.83 1.58 -10.92
N TRP A 58 -16.92 2.90 -11.03
CA TRP A 58 -16.53 3.84 -9.99
C TRP A 58 -17.40 3.77 -8.72
N LYS A 59 -18.57 3.10 -8.75
CA LYS A 59 -19.43 2.80 -7.59
C LYS A 59 -19.13 1.46 -6.96
N GLU A 60 -18.34 0.61 -7.61
CA GLU A 60 -18.03 -0.70 -7.07
C GLU A 60 -17.25 -0.58 -5.76
N ARG A 61 -17.64 -1.42 -4.79
CA ARG A 61 -17.07 -1.40 -3.44
C ARG A 61 -15.54 -1.53 -3.46
N GLN A 62 -14.99 -2.42 -4.29
CA GLN A 62 -13.54 -2.63 -4.33
C GLN A 62 -12.80 -1.40 -4.84
N TRP A 63 -13.33 -0.69 -5.86
CA TRP A 63 -12.77 0.59 -6.29
C TRP A 63 -12.79 1.64 -5.18
N LEU A 64 -13.94 1.77 -4.50
CA LEU A 64 -14.07 2.71 -3.40
C LEU A 64 -13.08 2.40 -2.26
N ASN A 65 -12.87 1.11 -1.95
CA ASN A 65 -11.91 0.68 -0.94
C ASN A 65 -10.44 0.89 -1.39
N LEU A 66 -10.10 0.63 -2.66
CA LEU A 66 -8.75 0.86 -3.20
C LEU A 66 -8.33 2.33 -3.16
N VAL A 67 -9.27 3.26 -3.26
CA VAL A 67 -9.00 4.69 -3.18
C VAL A 67 -9.44 5.28 -1.83
N HIS A 68 -9.83 4.42 -0.88
CA HIS A 68 -10.25 4.78 0.48
C HIS A 68 -11.41 5.78 0.52
N TYR A 69 -12.34 5.73 -0.44
CA TYR A 69 -13.52 6.58 -0.41
C TYR A 69 -14.52 6.15 0.66
N ARG A 70 -15.06 7.15 1.36
CA ARG A 70 -16.19 7.00 2.26
C ARG A 70 -17.34 7.89 1.80
N LYS A 71 -18.57 7.37 1.92
CA LYS A 71 -19.78 8.12 1.59
C LYS A 71 -20.04 9.17 2.65
N LYS A 72 -20.26 10.41 2.23
CA LYS A 72 -20.62 11.49 3.14
C LYS A 72 -22.09 11.42 3.54
N PHE A 73 -22.40 11.92 4.73
CA PHE A 73 -23.79 12.01 5.23
C PHE A 73 -24.70 12.79 4.29
N TRP A 74 -24.21 13.92 3.76
CA TRP A 74 -24.95 14.78 2.82
C TRP A 74 -24.86 14.35 1.36
N GLY A 75 -24.39 13.16 1.10
CA GLY A 75 -24.16 12.62 -0.26
C GLY A 75 -22.75 12.88 -0.80
N GLY A 76 -22.43 12.18 -1.90
CA GLY A 76 -21.08 12.19 -2.49
C GLY A 76 -20.07 11.38 -1.71
N TYR A 77 -18.81 11.52 -2.11
CA TYR A 77 -17.69 10.76 -1.54
C TYR A 77 -16.58 11.69 -1.04
N GLN A 78 -15.77 11.18 -0.15
CA GLN A 78 -14.48 11.75 0.25
C GLN A 78 -13.51 10.61 0.48
N SER A 79 -12.33 10.69 -0.08
CA SER A 79 -11.25 9.77 0.27
C SER A 79 -10.65 10.17 1.62
N GLN A 80 -10.25 9.16 2.39
CA GLN A 80 -9.49 9.31 3.64
C GLN A 80 -7.99 9.49 3.38
N ALA A 81 -7.50 9.18 2.16
CA ALA A 81 -6.12 9.45 1.79
C ALA A 81 -5.90 10.95 1.58
N ASP A 82 -4.86 11.51 2.20
CA ASP A 82 -4.59 12.95 2.20
C ASP A 82 -3.44 13.35 1.27
N GLY A 83 -2.56 12.41 0.91
CA GLY A 83 -1.48 12.64 -0.03
C GLY A 83 -2.00 12.89 -1.45
N LEU A 84 -1.81 14.11 -1.98
CA LEU A 84 -2.29 14.49 -3.31
C LEU A 84 -1.70 13.64 -4.44
N ASP A 85 -0.49 13.13 -4.29
CA ASP A 85 0.17 12.24 -5.27
C ASP A 85 -0.50 10.86 -5.41
N PHE A 86 -1.46 10.56 -4.52
CA PHE A 86 -2.29 9.36 -4.58
C PHE A 86 -3.43 9.48 -5.59
N PHE A 87 -3.77 10.72 -6.00
CA PHE A 87 -4.90 11.01 -6.88
C PHE A 87 -4.44 11.50 -8.24
N LEU A 88 -4.83 10.77 -9.29
CA LEU A 88 -4.48 11.10 -10.68
C LEU A 88 -5.36 12.22 -11.25
N ALA A 89 -6.59 12.37 -10.75
CA ALA A 89 -7.44 13.52 -11.01
C ALA A 89 -7.17 14.71 -10.05
N GLY A 90 -6.07 14.67 -9.30
CA GLY A 90 -5.67 15.69 -8.35
C GLY A 90 -6.73 15.93 -7.25
N LYS A 91 -6.96 17.19 -6.88
CA LYS A 91 -7.96 17.55 -5.84
C LYS A 91 -9.38 17.08 -6.16
N LYS A 92 -9.74 16.95 -7.45
CA LYS A 92 -11.03 16.40 -7.86
C LYS A 92 -11.13 14.92 -7.50
N GLY A 93 -10.03 14.17 -7.71
CA GLY A 93 -9.94 12.75 -7.38
C GLY A 93 -10.19 12.42 -5.91
N GLN A 94 -9.92 13.35 -4.98
CA GLN A 94 -10.25 13.11 -3.57
C GLN A 94 -11.76 12.99 -3.29
N LYS A 95 -12.63 13.51 -4.17
CA LYS A 95 -14.08 13.64 -3.95
C LYS A 95 -14.91 12.97 -5.03
N ASP A 96 -14.32 12.68 -6.16
CA ASP A 96 -14.99 12.17 -7.36
C ASP A 96 -14.37 10.84 -7.80
N PRO A 97 -14.94 9.69 -7.35
CA PRO A 97 -14.45 8.37 -7.70
C PRO A 97 -14.46 8.08 -9.19
N GLN A 98 -15.38 8.70 -9.95
CA GLN A 98 -15.45 8.53 -11.40
C GLN A 98 -14.30 9.25 -12.07
N ALA A 99 -14.06 10.52 -11.73
CA ALA A 99 -12.96 11.28 -12.28
C ALA A 99 -11.60 10.62 -11.99
N GLU A 100 -11.42 10.06 -10.80
CA GLU A 100 -10.21 9.34 -10.43
C GLU A 100 -10.03 8.05 -11.24
N LEU A 101 -11.12 7.29 -11.48
CA LEU A 101 -11.07 6.09 -12.30
C LEU A 101 -10.70 6.40 -13.75
N GLU A 102 -11.31 7.42 -14.33
CA GLU A 102 -11.03 7.86 -15.70
C GLU A 102 -9.59 8.35 -15.85
N ALA A 103 -9.11 9.17 -14.91
CA ALA A 103 -7.71 9.61 -14.88
C ALA A 103 -6.73 8.45 -14.70
N THR A 104 -7.12 7.42 -13.93
CA THR A 104 -6.32 6.20 -13.76
C THR A 104 -6.21 5.42 -15.07
N LEU A 105 -7.30 5.24 -15.81
CA LEU A 105 -7.28 4.61 -17.13
C LEU A 105 -6.38 5.38 -18.10
N LEU A 106 -6.58 6.70 -18.23
CA LEU A 106 -5.73 7.55 -19.09
C LEU A 106 -4.26 7.42 -18.74
N GLY A 107 -3.93 7.43 -17.45
CA GLY A 107 -2.57 7.33 -16.97
C GLY A 107 -1.90 5.98 -17.25
N PHE A 108 -2.63 4.88 -17.16
CA PHE A 108 -2.08 3.54 -17.44
C PHE A 108 -1.70 3.34 -18.90
N PHE A 109 -2.39 3.99 -19.82
CA PHE A 109 -2.12 3.94 -21.24
C PHE A 109 -1.20 5.05 -21.74
N SER A 110 -0.80 5.98 -20.87
CA SER A 110 0.20 7.00 -21.21
C SER A 110 1.57 6.37 -21.47
N LYS A 111 2.36 6.98 -22.36
CA LYS A 111 3.74 6.55 -22.67
C LYS A 111 4.78 7.20 -21.76
N ALA A 112 4.42 8.27 -21.07
CA ALA A 112 5.35 9.05 -20.24
C ALA A 112 5.19 8.70 -18.75
N PRO A 113 6.27 8.73 -17.95
CA PRO A 113 6.16 8.72 -16.51
C PRO A 113 5.45 10.00 -16.05
N VAL A 114 4.31 9.86 -15.38
CA VAL A 114 3.41 10.98 -15.05
C VAL A 114 3.47 11.34 -13.57
N SER A 115 4.17 10.54 -12.75
CA SER A 115 4.22 10.79 -11.32
C SER A 115 5.42 11.64 -10.92
N GLY A 116 5.26 12.48 -9.90
CA GLY A 116 6.34 13.22 -9.25
C GLY A 116 7.49 12.34 -8.70
N ARG A 117 7.32 11.01 -8.70
CA ARG A 117 8.32 10.02 -8.29
C ARG A 117 9.13 9.43 -9.44
N GLY A 118 8.94 9.92 -10.67
CA GLY A 118 9.65 9.41 -11.84
C GLY A 118 9.30 7.97 -12.23
N GLN A 119 8.18 7.43 -11.74
CA GLN A 119 7.70 6.09 -12.07
C GLN A 119 6.44 6.18 -12.95
N HIS A 120 6.29 5.21 -13.84
CA HIS A 120 5.07 5.05 -14.59
C HIS A 120 3.90 4.68 -13.67
N LEU A 121 2.69 5.15 -13.98
CA LEU A 121 1.52 4.95 -13.13
C LEU A 121 1.14 3.48 -12.94
N GLN A 122 1.38 2.62 -13.92
CA GLN A 122 1.24 1.16 -13.77
C GLN A 122 2.12 0.60 -12.64
N CYS A 123 3.28 1.21 -12.40
CA CYS A 123 4.20 0.80 -11.34
C CYS A 123 3.86 1.41 -9.98
N GLN A 124 3.24 2.57 -9.99
CA GLN A 124 2.80 3.24 -8.76
C GLN A 124 1.50 2.66 -8.22
N PHE A 125 0.57 2.29 -9.13
CA PHE A 125 -0.78 1.82 -8.77
C PHE A 125 -1.08 0.42 -9.30
N PRO A 126 -0.31 -0.62 -8.90
CA PRO A 126 -0.51 -1.99 -9.39
C PRO A 126 -1.82 -2.63 -8.93
N ALA A 127 -2.39 -2.27 -7.77
CA ALA A 127 -3.68 -2.81 -7.32
C ALA A 127 -4.84 -2.29 -8.19
N ARG A 128 -4.84 -0.99 -8.48
CA ARG A 128 -5.80 -0.39 -9.41
C ARG A 128 -5.67 -1.00 -10.82
N LEU A 129 -4.43 -1.27 -11.26
CA LEU A 129 -4.14 -1.93 -12.53
C LEU A 129 -4.72 -3.35 -12.57
N LEU A 130 -4.49 -4.16 -11.53
CA LEU A 130 -5.01 -5.52 -11.41
C LEU A 130 -6.54 -5.52 -11.46
N TRP A 131 -7.16 -4.63 -10.68
CA TRP A 131 -8.60 -4.53 -10.60
C TRP A 131 -9.24 -4.10 -11.92
N LEU A 132 -8.75 -3.03 -12.55
CA LEU A 132 -9.27 -2.55 -13.84
C LEU A 132 -9.08 -3.57 -14.95
N LYS A 133 -7.95 -4.28 -14.96
CA LYS A 133 -7.69 -5.36 -15.91
C LYS A 133 -8.70 -6.50 -15.78
N ASP A 134 -9.06 -6.89 -14.55
CA ASP A 134 -10.08 -7.91 -14.30
C ASP A 134 -11.47 -7.43 -14.73
N LYS A 135 -11.81 -6.17 -14.43
CA LYS A 135 -13.13 -5.61 -14.72
C LYS A 135 -13.38 -5.32 -16.19
N LEU A 136 -12.45 -4.75 -16.90
CA LEU A 136 -12.63 -4.29 -18.28
C LEU A 136 -12.17 -5.32 -19.32
N GLN A 137 -11.43 -6.35 -18.89
CA GLN A 137 -10.93 -7.41 -19.78
C GLN A 137 -10.25 -6.85 -21.04
N TRP A 138 -9.46 -5.79 -20.88
CA TRP A 138 -8.82 -5.12 -21.99
C TRP A 138 -7.82 -6.01 -22.74
N ILE A 139 -7.50 -5.61 -23.96
CA ILE A 139 -6.56 -6.33 -24.83
C ILE A 139 -5.14 -6.09 -24.30
N PRO A 140 -4.41 -7.14 -23.81
CA PRO A 140 -3.09 -6.97 -23.17
C PRO A 140 -2.05 -6.28 -24.07
N SER A 141 -2.09 -6.52 -25.39
CA SER A 141 -1.14 -5.92 -26.35
C SER A 141 -1.36 -4.42 -26.57
N ARG A 142 -2.48 -3.86 -26.13
CA ARG A 142 -2.76 -2.41 -26.18
C ARG A 142 -2.17 -1.66 -25.00
N LEU A 143 -1.93 -2.35 -23.88
CA LEU A 143 -1.32 -1.72 -22.69
C LEU A 143 0.19 -1.51 -22.95
N PRO A 144 0.75 -0.31 -22.70
CA PRO A 144 2.19 -0.08 -22.77
C PRO A 144 2.97 -1.02 -21.86
N THR A 145 4.01 -1.65 -22.40
CA THR A 145 4.90 -2.51 -21.62
C THR A 145 5.85 -1.66 -20.79
N VAL A 146 5.75 -1.75 -19.49
CA VAL A 146 6.54 -0.98 -18.53
C VAL A 146 7.29 -1.91 -17.57
N ARG A 147 8.53 -1.58 -17.25
CA ARG A 147 9.34 -2.30 -16.26
C ARG A 147 9.20 -1.63 -14.89
N CYS A 148 8.59 -2.31 -13.95
CA CYS A 148 8.32 -1.81 -12.60
C CYS A 148 9.36 -2.28 -11.58
N GLN A 149 10.64 -1.92 -11.77
CA GLN A 149 11.76 -2.44 -10.96
C GLN A 149 11.55 -2.31 -9.44
N GLY A 150 10.98 -1.20 -8.97
CA GLY A 150 10.72 -0.97 -7.55
C GLY A 150 9.66 -1.92 -7.00
N TYR A 151 8.53 -2.04 -7.68
CA TYR A 151 7.44 -2.94 -7.32
C TYR A 151 7.85 -4.41 -7.40
N ASP A 152 8.58 -4.77 -8.46
CA ASP A 152 9.10 -6.15 -8.63
C ASP A 152 10.08 -6.52 -7.51
N ARG A 153 10.94 -5.60 -7.10
CA ARG A 153 11.84 -5.78 -5.95
C ARG A 153 11.05 -5.96 -4.66
N PHE A 154 10.04 -5.12 -4.42
CA PHE A 154 9.17 -5.23 -3.26
C PHE A 154 8.48 -6.60 -3.21
N ARG A 155 7.84 -7.04 -4.31
CA ARG A 155 7.20 -8.36 -4.40
C ARG A 155 8.19 -9.51 -4.12
N LYS A 156 9.39 -9.44 -4.70
CA LYS A 156 10.45 -10.43 -4.48
C LYS A 156 10.97 -10.45 -3.04
N THR A 157 10.93 -9.32 -2.36
CA THR A 157 11.34 -9.22 -0.95
C THR A 157 10.26 -9.77 -0.04
N VAL A 158 9.01 -9.41 -0.25
CA VAL A 158 7.86 -9.81 0.57
C VAL A 158 7.49 -11.28 0.35
N GLN A 159 7.39 -11.75 -0.90
CA GLN A 159 7.03 -13.11 -1.30
C GLN A 159 5.80 -13.68 -0.58
N ALA A 160 4.79 -12.85 -0.34
CA ALA A 160 3.60 -13.24 0.43
C ALA A 160 2.83 -14.39 -0.24
N ARG A 161 2.50 -15.40 0.56
CA ARG A 161 1.63 -16.54 0.20
C ARG A 161 0.34 -16.56 1.00
N SER A 162 0.38 -16.02 2.20
CA SER A 162 -0.76 -15.83 3.07
C SER A 162 -0.56 -14.58 3.93
N ALA A 163 -1.56 -14.23 4.73
CA ALA A 163 -1.49 -13.09 5.63
C ALA A 163 -2.05 -13.46 7.02
N THR A 164 -1.51 -12.84 8.05
CA THR A 164 -1.92 -13.01 9.44
C THR A 164 -2.18 -11.65 10.05
N LEU A 165 -3.36 -11.44 10.62
CA LEU A 165 -3.65 -10.27 11.45
C LEU A 165 -3.07 -10.49 12.83
N VAL A 166 -2.19 -9.60 13.28
CA VAL A 166 -1.52 -9.70 14.58
C VAL A 166 -2.03 -8.61 15.50
N PHE A 167 -2.54 -9.01 16.64
CA PHE A 167 -2.96 -8.13 17.72
C PHE A 167 -1.97 -8.25 18.87
N SER A 168 -1.41 -7.11 19.31
CA SER A 168 -0.62 -7.03 20.52
C SER A 168 -1.42 -6.44 21.67
N SER A 169 -1.30 -7.01 22.86
CA SER A 169 -2.00 -6.55 24.06
C SER A 169 -1.64 -5.09 24.42
N TYR A 170 -2.39 -4.51 25.35
CA TYR A 170 -2.20 -3.13 25.79
C TYR A 170 -0.78 -2.86 26.34
N TYR A 171 -0.35 -1.62 26.23
CA TYR A 171 0.94 -1.12 26.76
C TYR A 171 0.73 0.26 27.40
N LEU A 172 0.71 0.31 28.74
CA LEU A 172 0.33 1.50 29.48
C LEU A 172 1.38 2.62 29.45
N ASN A 173 2.64 2.30 29.12
CA ASN A 173 3.70 3.30 29.04
C ASN A 173 3.65 4.16 27.77
N ASN A 174 2.76 3.82 26.83
CA ASN A 174 2.55 4.60 25.61
C ASN A 174 1.05 4.81 25.37
N PRO A 175 0.54 6.05 25.44
CA PRO A 175 -0.88 6.33 25.22
C PRO A 175 -1.44 5.82 23.88
N ALA A 176 -0.62 5.84 22.83
CA ALA A 176 -1.02 5.33 21.51
C ALA A 176 -1.23 3.80 21.50
N SER A 177 -0.63 3.07 22.43
CA SER A 177 -0.72 1.62 22.56
C SER A 177 -1.51 1.18 23.79
N ALA A 178 -2.16 2.12 24.48
CA ALA A 178 -2.92 1.84 25.72
C ALA A 178 -4.09 0.85 25.50
N PHE A 179 -4.64 0.78 24.29
CA PHE A 179 -5.71 -0.15 23.91
C PHE A 179 -5.23 -1.36 23.10
N GLY A 180 -3.90 -1.53 22.98
CA GLY A 180 -3.31 -2.53 22.11
C GLY A 180 -2.87 -1.94 20.77
N HIS A 181 -2.37 -2.80 19.90
CA HIS A 181 -1.96 -2.43 18.55
C HIS A 181 -2.25 -3.56 17.58
N THR A 182 -2.56 -3.22 16.32
CA THR A 182 -2.84 -4.20 15.27
C THR A 182 -1.90 -3.95 14.09
N LEU A 183 -1.33 -5.03 13.58
CA LEU A 183 -0.49 -5.02 12.37
C LEU A 183 -0.83 -6.24 11.51
N LEU A 184 -0.36 -6.23 10.27
CA LEU A 184 -0.53 -7.36 9.37
C LEU A 184 0.84 -8.00 9.10
N ARG A 185 0.92 -9.34 9.22
CA ARG A 185 2.08 -10.12 8.79
C ARG A 185 1.80 -10.73 7.42
N LEU A 186 2.70 -10.53 6.48
CA LEU A 186 2.71 -11.13 5.16
C LEU A 186 3.64 -12.35 5.19
N ASN A 187 3.08 -13.54 5.08
CA ASN A 187 3.79 -14.79 5.28
C ASN A 187 4.39 -15.30 3.96
N LYS A 188 5.67 -15.63 3.96
CA LYS A 188 6.39 -16.16 2.78
C LYS A 188 6.07 -17.62 2.50
N SER A 189 5.92 -18.44 3.53
CA SER A 189 5.46 -19.81 3.43
C SER A 189 3.98 -19.90 3.75
N GLY A 190 3.27 -20.86 3.16
CA GLY A 190 1.89 -21.12 3.54
C GLY A 190 1.81 -21.44 5.04
N SER A 191 0.78 -20.95 5.72
CA SER A 191 0.57 -21.04 7.18
C SER A 191 0.53 -22.47 7.74
N PHE A 192 0.57 -23.49 6.90
CA PHE A 192 0.23 -24.86 7.24
C PHE A 192 1.43 -25.81 7.42
N SER A 193 2.67 -25.30 7.43
CA SER A 193 3.80 -26.16 7.79
C SER A 193 3.99 -26.21 9.29
N THR A 194 3.51 -27.27 9.89
CA THR A 194 3.48 -27.50 11.34
C THR A 194 4.86 -27.70 12.00
N THR A 195 5.94 -27.81 11.23
CA THR A 195 7.24 -28.22 11.77
C THR A 195 8.32 -27.15 11.83
N GLN A 196 8.26 -26.10 11.02
CA GLN A 196 9.21 -24.97 11.10
C GLN A 196 8.57 -23.68 10.60
N ARG A 197 8.15 -22.83 11.53
CA ARG A 197 7.68 -21.48 11.22
C ARG A 197 8.87 -20.54 11.13
N TYR A 198 9.22 -20.15 9.92
CA TYR A 198 10.21 -19.08 9.67
C TYR A 198 9.55 -17.69 9.78
N GLU A 199 8.61 -17.51 10.71
CA GLU A 199 7.81 -16.30 10.91
C GLU A 199 8.67 -15.03 11.03
N LEU A 200 9.85 -15.16 11.59
CA LEU A 200 10.78 -14.05 11.78
C LEU A 200 11.31 -13.47 10.47
N LEU A 201 11.23 -14.23 9.36
CA LEU A 201 11.63 -13.78 8.02
C LEU A 201 10.47 -13.16 7.23
N ASP A 202 9.27 -13.22 7.76
CA ASP A 202 8.08 -12.59 7.18
C ASP A 202 8.15 -11.06 7.28
N HIS A 203 7.23 -10.36 6.62
CA HIS A 203 7.16 -8.91 6.65
C HIS A 203 5.95 -8.46 7.46
N GLY A 204 6.20 -7.61 8.45
CA GLY A 204 5.16 -6.91 9.20
C GLY A 204 4.79 -5.60 8.50
N VAL A 205 3.51 -5.41 8.19
CA VAL A 205 2.95 -4.15 7.72
C VAL A 205 2.31 -3.45 8.90
N ASN A 206 2.81 -2.28 9.19
CA ASN A 206 2.39 -1.46 10.33
C ASN A 206 1.83 -0.14 9.82
N TYR A 207 0.81 0.38 10.50
CA TYR A 207 0.33 1.75 10.33
C TYR A 207 0.49 2.50 11.64
N SER A 208 1.17 3.63 11.63
CA SER A 208 1.47 4.40 12.83
C SER A 208 1.48 5.90 12.57
N ALA A 209 1.18 6.66 13.62
CA ALA A 209 1.26 8.11 13.62
C ALA A 209 2.72 8.59 13.72
N GLU A 210 3.06 9.62 12.96
CA GLU A 210 4.28 10.38 13.10
C GLU A 210 4.10 11.44 14.19
N ALA A 211 4.42 11.09 15.44
CA ALA A 211 4.26 12.00 16.56
C ALA A 211 5.33 13.10 16.55
N THR A 212 4.91 14.34 16.35
CA THR A 212 5.79 15.52 16.26
C THR A 212 5.94 16.29 17.58
N THR A 213 5.33 15.80 18.68
CA THR A 213 5.36 16.48 19.98
C THR A 213 5.62 15.50 21.12
N LYS A 214 6.36 15.96 22.12
CA LYS A 214 6.61 15.22 23.38
C LYS A 214 5.71 15.69 24.54
N ASN A 215 4.97 16.79 24.37
CA ASN A 215 4.07 17.30 25.39
C ASN A 215 2.80 16.43 25.44
N PRO A 216 2.45 15.81 26.60
CA PRO A 216 1.33 14.87 26.70
C PRO A 216 -0.03 15.45 26.32
N VAL A 217 -0.30 16.71 26.70
CA VAL A 217 -1.57 17.39 26.40
C VAL A 217 -1.67 17.70 24.91
N SER A 218 -0.62 18.27 24.33
CA SER A 218 -0.55 18.53 22.89
C SER A 218 -0.64 17.21 22.08
N TYR A 219 -0.04 16.15 22.58
CA TYR A 219 -0.12 14.83 21.97
C TYR A 219 -1.56 14.29 21.96
N ALA A 220 -2.26 14.36 23.09
CA ALA A 220 -3.66 13.92 23.20
C ALA A 220 -4.58 14.73 22.27
N VAL A 221 -4.48 16.06 22.30
CA VAL A 221 -5.31 16.95 21.45
C VAL A 221 -5.05 16.67 19.98
N LYS A 222 -3.79 16.63 19.54
CA LYS A 222 -3.43 16.37 18.14
C LYS A 222 -3.85 14.98 17.69
N GLY A 223 -3.72 13.96 18.54
CA GLY A 223 -4.12 12.60 18.22
C GLY A 223 -5.63 12.41 18.09
N ILE A 224 -6.43 13.14 18.87
CA ILE A 224 -7.89 13.10 18.77
C ILE A 224 -8.37 13.91 17.55
N SER A 225 -7.68 14.99 17.20
CA SER A 225 -8.11 15.95 16.16
C SER A 225 -7.52 15.65 14.78
N GLY A 226 -6.78 14.56 14.58
CA GLY A 226 -6.23 14.18 13.27
C GLY A 226 -5.01 14.98 12.79
N PHE A 227 -4.30 15.67 13.69
CA PHE A 227 -3.13 16.47 13.32
C PHE A 227 -1.84 15.68 13.14
N PHE A 228 -1.84 14.39 13.40
CA PHE A 228 -0.70 13.54 13.09
C PHE A 228 -0.88 12.88 11.73
N LYS A 229 0.19 12.80 10.97
CA LYS A 229 0.22 12.00 9.76
C LYS A 229 0.42 10.54 10.14
N GLY A 230 -0.44 9.67 9.61
CA GLY A 230 -0.30 8.24 9.69
C GLY A 230 0.22 7.68 8.37
N SER A 231 1.15 6.77 8.44
CA SER A 231 1.73 6.13 7.27
C SER A 231 1.89 4.62 7.44
N PHE A 232 1.83 3.92 6.31
CA PHE A 232 2.10 2.49 6.24
C PHE A 232 3.60 2.26 6.11
N THR A 233 4.13 1.35 6.93
CA THR A 233 5.53 0.91 6.88
C THR A 233 5.59 -0.61 6.78
N SER A 234 6.57 -1.12 6.04
CA SER A 234 6.83 -2.56 5.94
C SER A 234 8.23 -2.85 6.44
N VAL A 235 8.32 -3.71 7.46
CA VAL A 235 9.57 -4.10 8.11
C VAL A 235 9.63 -5.62 8.30
N PRO A 236 10.81 -6.24 8.42
CA PRO A 236 10.91 -7.63 8.81
C PRO A 236 10.17 -7.89 10.14
N TYR A 237 9.36 -8.94 10.19
CA TYR A 237 8.46 -9.21 11.32
C TYR A 237 9.18 -9.42 12.65
N TYR A 238 10.41 -9.95 12.62
CA TYR A 238 11.19 -10.15 13.84
C TYR A 238 11.45 -8.85 14.64
N TYR A 239 11.54 -7.68 13.95
CA TYR A 239 11.65 -6.40 14.65
C TYR A 239 10.40 -6.14 15.49
N LYS A 240 9.23 -6.46 14.98
CA LYS A 240 7.97 -6.26 15.70
C LYS A 240 7.76 -7.26 16.83
N VAL A 241 8.20 -8.50 16.64
CA VAL A 241 8.21 -9.50 17.73
C VAL A 241 9.11 -9.02 18.87
N ARG A 242 10.34 -8.60 18.58
CA ARG A 242 11.24 -8.09 19.60
C ARG A 242 10.70 -6.83 20.29
N GLU A 243 10.18 -5.88 19.54
CA GLU A 243 9.59 -4.66 20.07
C GLU A 243 8.46 -4.98 21.04
N TYR A 244 7.46 -5.76 20.61
CA TYR A 244 6.27 -5.99 21.41
C TYR A 244 6.44 -7.08 22.45
N ASN A 245 7.00 -8.24 22.10
CA ASN A 245 7.04 -9.40 22.98
C ASN A 245 8.22 -9.33 23.97
N ASP A 246 9.40 -8.90 23.52
CA ASP A 246 10.59 -8.90 24.36
C ASP A 246 10.74 -7.59 25.14
N TYR A 247 10.67 -6.41 24.48
CA TYR A 247 10.90 -5.13 25.15
C TYR A 247 9.67 -4.57 25.86
N GLU A 248 8.49 -4.62 25.24
CA GLU A 248 7.25 -4.09 25.81
C GLU A 248 6.50 -5.13 26.63
N ALA A 249 6.94 -6.38 26.63
CA ALA A 249 6.33 -7.51 27.35
C ALA A 249 4.83 -7.67 27.06
N ARG A 250 4.44 -7.56 25.80
CA ARG A 250 3.07 -7.67 25.32
C ARG A 250 2.81 -9.06 24.75
N ASP A 251 1.67 -9.62 25.07
CA ASP A 251 1.19 -10.83 24.45
C ASP A 251 0.74 -10.56 23.03
N LEU A 252 0.98 -11.52 22.12
CA LEU A 252 0.55 -11.45 20.73
C LEU A 252 -0.49 -12.53 20.44
N TRP A 253 -1.57 -12.14 19.76
CA TRP A 253 -2.52 -13.03 19.13
C TRP A 253 -2.42 -12.91 17.62
N GLU A 254 -2.19 -14.01 16.95
CA GLU A 254 -1.96 -14.10 15.52
C GLU A 254 -3.14 -14.85 14.90
N TYR A 255 -3.90 -14.16 14.03
CA TYR A 255 -5.09 -14.67 13.36
C TYR A 255 -4.76 -14.93 11.90
N ASP A 256 -4.55 -16.17 11.51
CA ASP A 256 -4.24 -16.54 10.15
C ASP A 256 -5.47 -16.36 9.26
N LEU A 257 -5.32 -15.58 8.17
CA LEU A 257 -6.42 -15.19 7.30
C LEU A 257 -6.54 -16.15 6.12
N ASN A 258 -7.76 -16.60 5.87
CA ASN A 258 -8.11 -17.47 4.76
C ASN A 258 -8.38 -16.62 3.49
N LEU A 259 -7.33 -16.04 2.92
CA LEU A 259 -7.37 -15.26 1.70
C LEU A 259 -6.91 -16.10 0.52
N THR A 260 -7.57 -15.93 -0.62
CA THR A 260 -7.16 -16.55 -1.89
C THR A 260 -5.86 -15.94 -2.42
N SER A 261 -5.18 -16.63 -3.33
CA SER A 261 -3.95 -16.11 -3.96
C SER A 261 -4.18 -14.79 -4.69
N LYS A 262 -5.36 -14.56 -5.28
CA LYS A 262 -5.72 -13.29 -5.92
C LYS A 262 -5.88 -12.17 -4.90
N GLU A 263 -6.50 -12.45 -3.75
CA GLU A 263 -6.65 -11.48 -2.68
C GLU A 263 -5.30 -11.14 -2.02
N ILE A 264 -4.40 -12.11 -1.87
CA ILE A 264 -3.02 -11.85 -1.42
C ILE A 264 -2.27 -11.00 -2.43
N GLU A 265 -2.39 -11.27 -3.73
CA GLU A 265 -1.78 -10.43 -4.77
C GLU A 265 -2.32 -9.00 -4.73
N MET A 266 -3.64 -8.83 -4.61
CA MET A 266 -4.29 -7.53 -4.46
C MET A 266 -3.83 -6.81 -3.20
N LEU A 267 -3.74 -7.50 -2.08
CA LEU A 267 -3.28 -6.97 -0.79
C LEU A 267 -1.85 -6.43 -0.88
N VAL A 268 -0.93 -7.21 -1.45
CA VAL A 268 0.48 -6.82 -1.63
C VAL A 268 0.59 -5.61 -2.56
N ALA A 269 -0.17 -5.62 -3.66
CA ALA A 269 -0.19 -4.52 -4.61
C ALA A 269 -0.73 -3.23 -3.96
N HIS A 270 -1.80 -3.34 -3.15
CA HIS A 270 -2.40 -2.20 -2.48
C HIS A 270 -1.50 -1.62 -1.38
N ILE A 271 -0.83 -2.47 -0.58
CA ILE A 271 0.17 -2.03 0.40
C ILE A 271 1.30 -1.23 -0.28
N TRP A 272 1.73 -1.64 -1.47
CA TRP A 272 2.72 -0.87 -2.25
C TRP A 272 2.21 0.52 -2.63
N GLU A 273 0.96 0.64 -3.10
CA GLU A 273 0.34 1.93 -3.43
C GLU A 273 0.31 2.87 -2.22
N LEU A 274 -0.08 2.33 -1.06
CA LEU A 274 -0.21 3.08 0.19
C LEU A 274 1.13 3.57 0.76
N GLY A 275 2.25 2.96 0.40
CA GLY A 275 3.58 3.48 0.70
C GLY A 275 3.86 4.85 0.07
N SER A 276 2.97 5.34 -0.79
CA SER A 276 3.09 6.63 -1.48
C SER A 276 2.19 7.74 -0.93
N THR A 277 1.37 7.45 0.05
CA THR A 277 0.42 8.41 0.63
C THR A 277 0.47 8.39 2.15
N TYR A 278 -0.22 9.32 2.77
CA TYR A 278 -0.46 9.37 4.19
C TYR A 278 -1.94 9.65 4.44
N PHE A 279 -2.37 9.46 5.69
CA PHE A 279 -3.72 9.72 6.18
C PHE A 279 -3.63 10.55 7.44
N ASP A 280 -4.62 11.39 7.71
CA ASP A 280 -4.75 12.02 9.01
C ASP A 280 -5.09 10.96 10.06
N TYR A 281 -4.28 10.90 11.13
CA TYR A 281 -4.38 9.85 12.15
C TYR A 281 -5.30 10.26 13.29
N TYR A 282 -6.40 9.56 13.44
CA TYR A 282 -7.36 9.76 14.55
C TYR A 282 -7.31 8.59 15.52
N TYR A 283 -6.92 8.81 16.76
CA TYR A 283 -6.77 7.76 17.78
C TYR A 283 -8.00 6.90 18.00
N LEU A 284 -9.19 7.49 17.90
CA LEU A 284 -10.45 6.83 18.27
C LEU A 284 -11.25 6.34 17.05
N SER A 285 -10.81 6.62 15.82
CA SER A 285 -11.56 6.24 14.63
C SER A 285 -10.67 5.69 13.50
N GLU A 286 -9.74 6.47 12.97
CA GLU A 286 -8.87 6.11 11.85
C GLU A 286 -7.45 5.80 12.36
N ASN A 287 -7.35 4.83 13.24
CA ASN A 287 -6.11 4.36 13.87
C ASN A 287 -5.52 3.13 13.15
N CYS A 288 -4.50 2.51 13.74
CA CYS A 288 -3.85 1.33 13.18
C CYS A 288 -4.82 0.20 12.88
N SER A 289 -5.76 -0.07 13.78
CA SER A 289 -6.73 -1.15 13.64
C SER A 289 -7.70 -0.92 12.48
N TYR A 290 -8.23 0.31 12.38
CA TYR A 290 -9.08 0.71 11.27
C TYR A 290 -8.38 0.49 9.93
N HIS A 291 -7.14 0.99 9.80
CA HIS A 291 -6.41 0.92 8.54
C HIS A 291 -5.98 -0.52 8.19
N MET A 292 -5.73 -1.39 9.17
CA MET A 292 -5.53 -2.83 8.89
C MET A 292 -6.77 -3.47 8.29
N LEU A 293 -7.98 -3.16 8.80
CA LEU A 293 -9.22 -3.65 8.19
C LEU A 293 -9.49 -3.01 6.82
N SER A 294 -9.16 -1.74 6.66
CA SER A 294 -9.36 -1.03 5.39
C SER A 294 -8.56 -1.64 4.24
N ILE A 295 -7.29 -2.02 4.47
CA ILE A 295 -6.49 -2.70 3.44
C ILE A 295 -6.98 -4.12 3.16
N LEU A 296 -7.49 -4.82 4.16
CA LEU A 296 -8.12 -6.13 3.97
C LEU A 296 -9.41 -6.02 3.16
N ASP A 297 -10.25 -5.01 3.42
CA ASP A 297 -11.46 -4.73 2.64
C ASP A 297 -11.16 -4.33 1.17
N ALA A 298 -10.01 -3.71 0.91
CA ALA A 298 -9.58 -3.42 -0.46
C ALA A 298 -9.20 -4.71 -1.21
N ALA A 299 -8.60 -5.68 -0.52
CA ALA A 299 -8.21 -6.95 -1.10
C ALA A 299 -9.38 -7.96 -1.18
N ALA A 300 -10.23 -8.01 -0.13
CA ALA A 300 -11.31 -8.97 0.04
C ALA A 300 -12.62 -8.26 0.45
N PRO A 301 -13.25 -7.50 -0.48
CA PRO A 301 -14.36 -6.59 -0.18
C PRO A 301 -15.64 -7.30 0.27
N GLN A 302 -15.75 -8.62 0.08
CA GLN A 302 -16.91 -9.43 0.48
C GLN A 302 -17.08 -9.54 2.00
N TYR A 303 -16.05 -9.25 2.80
CA TYR A 303 -16.14 -9.36 4.27
C TYR A 303 -16.71 -8.12 4.95
N PHE A 304 -16.78 -6.97 4.28
CA PHE A 304 -17.37 -5.73 4.80
C PHE A 304 -16.82 -5.34 6.18
N LEU A 305 -15.50 -5.44 6.37
CA LEU A 305 -14.89 -5.32 7.69
C LEU A 305 -15.04 -3.93 8.30
N VAL A 306 -14.72 -2.89 7.52
CA VAL A 306 -14.78 -1.50 8.00
C VAL A 306 -16.21 -1.04 8.26
N ASP A 307 -17.19 -1.50 7.47
CA ASP A 307 -18.60 -1.11 7.64
C ASP A 307 -19.20 -1.66 8.94
N ARG A 308 -18.55 -2.65 9.56
CA ARG A 308 -18.96 -3.26 10.83
C ARG A 308 -18.36 -2.56 12.05
N LEU A 309 -17.42 -1.62 11.83
CA LEU A 309 -16.89 -0.74 12.86
C LEU A 309 -17.89 0.36 13.21
N ARG A 310 -17.94 0.74 14.48
CA ARG A 310 -18.81 1.80 14.97
C ARG A 310 -18.02 3.10 15.14
N PHE A 311 -18.59 4.07 15.86
CA PHE A 311 -18.02 5.42 16.05
C PHE A 311 -16.62 5.43 16.66
N TYR A 312 -16.30 4.47 17.54
CA TYR A 312 -14.98 4.31 18.13
C TYR A 312 -14.39 2.99 17.68
N VAL A 313 -13.12 3.02 17.31
CA VAL A 313 -12.38 1.86 16.86
C VAL A 313 -11.21 1.64 17.81
N ILE A 314 -11.29 0.59 18.61
CA ILE A 314 -10.15 0.13 19.40
C ILE A 314 -9.63 -1.20 18.84
N PRO A 315 -8.38 -1.57 19.07
CA PRO A 315 -7.81 -2.79 18.53
C PRO A 315 -8.59 -4.07 18.87
N ALA A 316 -9.21 -4.14 20.04
CA ALA A 316 -10.08 -5.28 20.42
C ALA A 316 -11.35 -5.40 19.53
N ASP A 317 -11.94 -4.28 19.10
CA ASP A 317 -13.10 -4.31 18.20
C ASP A 317 -12.72 -4.84 16.82
N THR A 318 -11.50 -4.54 16.34
CA THR A 318 -10.96 -5.09 15.10
C THR A 318 -10.95 -6.62 15.14
N ILE A 319 -10.43 -7.19 16.23
CA ILE A 319 -10.39 -8.63 16.42
C ILE A 319 -11.80 -9.21 16.46
N LYS A 320 -12.73 -8.55 17.14
CA LYS A 320 -14.14 -8.97 17.18
C LYS A 320 -14.78 -8.98 15.79
N VAL A 321 -14.52 -7.96 14.97
CA VAL A 321 -15.03 -7.90 13.58
C VAL A 321 -14.47 -9.05 12.76
N VAL A 322 -13.17 -9.29 12.81
CA VAL A 322 -12.51 -10.34 12.04
C VAL A 322 -12.98 -11.73 12.52
N SER A 323 -13.03 -11.97 13.82
CA SER A 323 -13.48 -13.25 14.41
C SER A 323 -14.95 -13.57 14.09
N ASN A 324 -15.79 -12.54 13.95
CA ASN A 324 -17.18 -12.68 13.56
C ASN A 324 -17.41 -12.64 12.04
N SER A 325 -16.35 -12.76 11.23
CA SER A 325 -16.43 -12.85 9.77
C SER A 325 -16.31 -14.29 9.33
N PRO A 326 -17.41 -14.95 8.91
CA PRO A 326 -17.38 -16.39 8.60
C PRO A 326 -16.35 -16.70 7.50
N GLY A 327 -15.52 -17.70 7.74
CA GLY A 327 -14.53 -18.19 6.79
C GLY A 327 -13.28 -17.32 6.62
N LEU A 328 -13.18 -16.16 7.30
CA LEU A 328 -12.01 -15.27 7.20
C LEU A 328 -10.82 -15.77 8.02
N ILE A 329 -11.04 -16.36 9.19
CA ILE A 329 -9.96 -16.90 10.03
C ILE A 329 -9.86 -18.40 9.81
N SER A 330 -8.65 -18.88 9.56
CA SER A 330 -8.33 -20.32 9.49
C SER A 330 -7.78 -20.87 10.81
N GLU A 331 -6.92 -20.11 11.49
CA GLU A 331 -6.28 -20.55 12.73
C GLU A 331 -5.95 -19.35 13.62
N VAL A 332 -5.83 -19.57 14.93
CA VAL A 332 -5.45 -18.54 15.91
C VAL A 332 -4.29 -19.05 16.75
N HIS A 333 -3.22 -18.26 16.85
CA HIS A 333 -2.04 -18.58 17.62
C HIS A 333 -1.82 -17.54 18.72
N TYR A 334 -1.55 -18.02 19.92
CA TYR A 334 -1.21 -17.19 21.06
C TYR A 334 0.28 -17.28 21.35
N ARG A 335 0.95 -16.13 21.34
CA ARG A 335 2.36 -15.99 21.70
C ARG A 335 2.46 -15.18 22.99
N PRO A 336 2.65 -15.83 24.15
CA PRO A 336 2.78 -15.14 25.43
C PRO A 336 4.12 -14.37 25.49
N ALA A 337 4.09 -13.19 26.09
CA ALA A 337 5.27 -12.43 26.44
C ALA A 337 6.09 -13.17 27.51
N ILE A 338 7.38 -12.85 27.59
CA ILE A 338 8.28 -13.41 28.61
C ILE A 338 7.70 -13.17 30.02
N ARG A 339 7.17 -11.97 30.27
CA ARG A 339 6.51 -11.63 31.53
C ARG A 339 5.31 -12.53 31.81
N SER A 340 4.45 -12.77 30.84
CA SER A 340 3.27 -13.64 30.99
C SER A 340 3.66 -15.09 31.24
N GLN A 341 4.69 -15.58 30.54
CA GLN A 341 5.26 -16.92 30.77
C GLN A 341 5.85 -17.04 32.18
N PHE A 342 6.60 -16.04 32.64
CA PHE A 342 7.14 -16.00 33.98
C PHE A 342 6.03 -16.02 35.05
N GLN A 343 5.03 -15.14 34.91
CA GLN A 343 3.89 -15.09 35.83
C GLN A 343 3.11 -16.42 35.90
N PHE A 344 2.93 -17.07 34.75
CA PHE A 344 2.28 -18.37 34.69
C PHE A 344 3.09 -19.47 35.43
N ARG A 345 4.41 -19.48 35.20
CA ARG A 345 5.30 -20.48 35.86
C ARG A 345 5.41 -20.26 37.33
N ILE A 346 5.55 -19.02 37.79
CA ILE A 346 5.70 -18.72 39.23
C ILE A 346 4.45 -19.02 40.05
N LYS A 347 3.23 -19.03 39.44
CA LYS A 347 2.01 -19.42 40.09
C LYS A 347 2.02 -20.88 40.51
N LYS A 348 2.82 -21.74 39.89
CA LYS A 348 2.97 -23.16 40.20
C LYS A 348 3.94 -23.42 41.37
N PHE A 349 4.69 -22.41 41.80
CA PHE A 349 5.64 -22.54 42.91
C PHE A 349 4.97 -22.40 44.26
N SER A 350 5.57 -23.02 45.28
CA SER A 350 5.18 -22.81 46.68
C SER A 350 5.34 -21.35 47.08
N SER A 351 4.71 -20.91 48.16
CA SER A 351 4.88 -19.53 48.65
C SER A 351 6.33 -19.20 49.01
N ARG A 352 7.08 -20.19 49.53
CA ARG A 352 8.49 -20.06 49.85
C ARG A 352 9.33 -19.87 48.60
N ASP A 353 9.12 -20.69 47.56
CA ASP A 353 9.89 -20.59 46.31
C ASP A 353 9.59 -19.28 45.57
N ARG A 354 8.32 -18.82 45.58
CA ARG A 354 7.93 -17.51 45.02
C ARG A 354 8.65 -16.37 45.66
N SER A 355 8.77 -16.37 47.01
CA SER A 355 9.49 -15.34 47.76
C SER A 355 10.97 -15.35 47.40
N LEU A 356 11.57 -16.52 47.24
CA LEU A 356 12.98 -16.68 46.88
C LEU A 356 13.24 -16.20 45.45
N VAL A 357 12.42 -16.59 44.49
CA VAL A 357 12.53 -16.11 43.09
C VAL A 357 12.31 -14.60 43.02
N HIS A 358 11.38 -14.04 43.76
CA HIS A 358 11.14 -12.61 43.82
C HIS A 358 12.37 -11.89 44.37
N GLY A 359 13.00 -12.42 45.43
CA GLY A 359 14.26 -11.89 46.01
C GLY A 359 15.38 -11.89 44.97
N ILE A 360 15.59 -12.98 44.23
CA ILE A 360 16.61 -13.08 43.18
C ILE A 360 16.40 -12.06 42.06
N VAL A 361 15.14 -11.89 41.61
CA VAL A 361 14.83 -10.99 40.49
C VAL A 361 14.86 -9.51 40.86
N THR A 362 14.53 -9.16 42.14
CA THR A 362 14.48 -7.78 42.61
C THR A 362 15.79 -7.29 43.22
N HIS A 363 16.57 -8.17 43.83
CA HIS A 363 17.90 -7.86 44.34
C HIS A 363 18.94 -8.08 43.24
N ARG A 364 19.38 -6.98 42.63
CA ARG A 364 20.48 -6.96 41.64
C ARG A 364 21.84 -7.31 42.17
N ASP A 365 21.97 -7.49 43.47
CA ASP A 365 23.22 -7.85 44.12
C ASP A 365 23.33 -9.36 44.35
N LEU A 366 23.59 -10.09 43.27
CA LEU A 366 24.29 -11.35 43.33
C LEU A 366 25.75 -11.05 43.01
N SER A 367 26.46 -10.51 43.97
CA SER A 367 27.91 -10.56 44.06
C SER A 367 28.42 -11.97 44.21
#